data_7edf5a04adf8c49152726826e9fd4ae6
#
_entry.id   7edf5a04adf8c49152726826e9fd4ae6
#
_cell.length_a   1.000
_cell.length_b   1.000
_cell.length_c   1.000
_cell.angle_alpha   90.00
_cell.angle_beta   90.00
_cell.angle_gamma   90.00
#
_symmetry.space_group_name_H-M   'P 1'
#
loop_
_entity.id
_entity.type
_entity.pdbx_description
1 polymer ?
#
loop_
_entity_poly.entity_id
_entity_poly.type
_entity_poly.pdbx_seq_one_letter_code
_entity_poly.pdbx_strand_id
1 'polypeptide(L)'
;MIRAETKPIEWVVMGGAGKLAPENTMAALIEGLARGVDHVWLDLQVSKDGVPFLFRDKRLERTTNARGIAHSLDWKHLKQLDASDGHHVAAGPERIPALTEVLDWLQSADIRMILEIRATDRMLARLLPALAKACQQMPRASEKLSFASGSTTAVVRCGEVLRGKGRLLIVDKPKRPILLAAQEMGVGSVGCTAMNWTEKRVRNAREYDLEATAFAVRNCNDAKRLIKVGVKRLCIDDIDIKHRYDSSMS
;
A
#
# COMPACT_ATOMS: atom_id res chain seq x y z
N MET A 1 22.52 -11.94 27.55
CA MET A 1 21.18 -11.55 27.08
C MET A 1 21.35 -10.58 25.91
N ILE A 2 21.19 -11.06 24.69
CA ILE A 2 21.20 -10.22 23.49
C ILE A 2 19.88 -9.45 23.53
N ARG A 3 19.92 -8.13 23.74
CA ARG A 3 18.75 -7.26 23.50
C ARG A 3 18.37 -7.44 22.04
N ALA A 4 17.25 -8.09 21.78
CA ALA A 4 16.67 -8.10 20.44
C ALA A 4 16.49 -6.64 20.02
N GLU A 5 17.21 -6.21 18.99
CA GLU A 5 17.01 -4.89 18.37
C GLU A 5 15.54 -4.82 17.98
N THR A 6 14.79 -3.97 18.65
CA THR A 6 13.40 -3.76 18.32
C THR A 6 13.37 -2.98 17.01
N LYS A 7 13.01 -3.65 15.89
CA LYS A 7 12.78 -2.96 14.62
C LYS A 7 11.95 -1.68 14.88
N PRO A 8 12.32 -0.55 14.27
CA PRO A 8 11.57 0.69 14.42
C PRO A 8 10.12 0.52 13.96
N ILE A 9 9.25 1.39 14.43
CA ILE A 9 7.85 1.42 13.97
C ILE A 9 7.81 2.03 12.57
N GLU A 10 7.20 1.31 11.64
CA GLU A 10 6.97 1.79 10.28
C GLU A 10 5.60 2.47 10.22
N TRP A 11 5.59 3.76 9.89
CA TRP A 11 4.40 4.54 9.63
C TRP A 11 4.15 4.59 8.13
N VAL A 12 3.01 4.06 7.69
CA VAL A 12 2.65 3.98 6.28
C VAL A 12 1.45 4.89 6.02
N VAL A 13 1.62 5.87 5.14
CA VAL A 13 0.54 6.81 4.80
C VAL A 13 -0.24 6.28 3.59
N MET A 14 -1.55 6.14 3.77
CA MET A 14 -2.46 5.63 2.74
C MET A 14 -2.67 6.67 1.64
N GLY A 15 -2.67 6.22 0.38
CA GLY A 15 -2.90 7.07 -0.78
C GLY A 15 -1.78 8.06 -1.13
N GLY A 16 -0.64 8.04 -0.40
CA GLY A 16 0.52 8.90 -0.61
C GLY A 16 0.65 10.05 0.39
N ALA A 17 -0.37 10.87 0.57
CA ALA A 17 -0.37 12.00 1.51
C ALA A 17 -1.55 11.97 2.49
N GLY A 18 -2.32 10.87 2.54
CA GLY A 18 -3.54 10.80 3.32
C GLY A 18 -4.57 11.83 2.85
N LYS A 19 -4.94 12.77 3.75
CA LYS A 19 -5.96 13.79 3.46
C LYS A 19 -5.41 15.07 2.83
N LEU A 20 -4.10 15.21 2.67
CA LEU A 20 -3.45 16.46 2.26
C LEU A 20 -3.45 16.67 0.74
N ALA A 21 -3.60 15.61 -0.04
CA ALA A 21 -3.69 15.66 -1.50
C ALA A 21 -4.56 14.50 -2.01
N PRO A 22 -5.06 14.56 -3.26
CA PRO A 22 -5.86 13.50 -3.85
C PRO A 22 -5.13 12.15 -3.84
N GLU A 23 -5.78 11.12 -3.30
CA GLU A 23 -5.19 9.78 -3.12
C GLU A 23 -4.70 9.18 -4.45
N ASN A 24 -3.60 8.43 -4.41
CA ASN A 24 -3.04 7.72 -5.57
C ASN A 24 -2.63 8.65 -6.75
N THR A 25 -2.29 9.91 -6.48
CA THR A 25 -1.78 10.88 -7.48
C THR A 25 -0.31 11.22 -7.25
N MET A 26 0.32 11.83 -8.26
CA MET A 26 1.69 12.34 -8.09
C MET A 26 1.77 13.48 -7.08
N ALA A 27 0.74 14.34 -7.01
CA ALA A 27 0.65 15.39 -5.99
C ALA A 27 0.67 14.80 -4.57
N ALA A 28 -0.05 13.69 -4.33
CA ALA A 28 -0.03 13.02 -3.02
C ALA A 28 1.36 12.47 -2.67
N LEU A 29 2.08 11.92 -3.63
CA LEU A 29 3.44 11.40 -3.40
C LEU A 29 4.43 12.51 -3.08
N ILE A 30 4.38 13.61 -3.82
CA ILE A 30 5.25 14.79 -3.64
C ILE A 30 4.95 15.44 -2.28
N GLU A 31 3.67 15.67 -1.95
CA GLU A 31 3.26 16.24 -0.67
C GLU A 31 3.63 15.32 0.52
N GLY A 32 3.43 14.01 0.38
CA GLY A 32 3.83 13.05 1.39
C GLY A 32 5.32 13.09 1.67
N LEU A 33 6.15 13.08 0.63
CA LEU A 33 7.61 13.19 0.77
C LEU A 33 8.01 14.52 1.43
N ALA A 34 7.40 15.64 1.02
CA ALA A 34 7.65 16.97 1.60
C ALA A 34 7.30 17.04 3.10
N ARG A 35 6.37 16.21 3.57
CA ARG A 35 5.99 16.07 4.99
C ARG A 35 6.80 15.03 5.75
N GLY A 36 7.84 14.46 5.15
CA GLY A 36 8.70 13.47 5.79
C GLY A 36 8.05 12.09 5.91
N VAL A 37 7.13 11.74 5.00
CA VAL A 37 6.63 10.38 4.85
C VAL A 37 7.72 9.54 4.20
N ASP A 38 8.10 8.44 4.83
CA ASP A 38 9.10 7.51 4.35
C ASP A 38 8.50 6.20 3.80
N HIS A 39 7.21 5.95 4.08
CA HIS A 39 6.47 4.79 3.58
C HIS A 39 5.06 5.19 3.14
N VAL A 40 4.68 4.80 1.92
CA VAL A 40 3.33 5.02 1.38
C VAL A 40 2.67 3.71 0.97
N TRP A 41 1.34 3.70 1.01
CA TRP A 41 0.51 2.63 0.50
C TRP A 41 -0.32 3.16 -0.66
N LEU A 42 -0.21 2.53 -1.82
CA LEU A 42 -0.91 2.91 -3.04
C LEU A 42 -1.67 1.72 -3.63
N ASP A 43 -2.71 2.00 -4.36
CA ASP A 43 -3.59 1.00 -4.95
C ASP A 43 -3.27 0.83 -6.44
N LEU A 44 -2.91 -0.39 -6.85
CA LEU A 44 -2.49 -0.72 -8.21
C LEU A 44 -3.58 -1.49 -8.96
N GLN A 45 -3.96 -0.99 -10.11
CA GLN A 45 -4.84 -1.63 -11.08
C GLN A 45 -4.17 -1.75 -12.46
N VAL A 46 -4.89 -2.31 -13.42
CA VAL A 46 -4.45 -2.43 -14.82
C VAL A 46 -5.59 -2.04 -15.75
N SER A 47 -5.31 -1.23 -16.76
CA SER A 47 -6.26 -0.83 -17.80
C SER A 47 -6.67 -2.01 -18.69
N LYS A 48 -7.69 -1.80 -19.53
CA LYS A 48 -8.16 -2.79 -20.49
C LYS A 48 -7.04 -3.22 -21.45
N ASP A 49 -6.22 -2.27 -21.89
CA ASP A 49 -5.08 -2.46 -22.79
C ASP A 49 -3.75 -2.79 -22.09
N GLY A 50 -3.78 -3.08 -20.76
CA GLY A 50 -2.66 -3.67 -20.04
C GLY A 50 -1.68 -2.69 -19.41
N VAL A 51 -2.01 -1.41 -19.28
CA VAL A 51 -1.15 -0.41 -18.61
C VAL A 51 -1.43 -0.43 -17.10
N PRO A 52 -0.42 -0.69 -16.23
CA PRO A 52 -0.57 -0.56 -14.78
C PRO A 52 -0.70 0.92 -14.39
N PHE A 53 -1.67 1.23 -13.51
CA PHE A 53 -1.94 2.58 -13.04
C PHE A 53 -2.37 2.60 -11.58
N LEU A 54 -2.23 3.74 -10.91
CA LEU A 54 -2.64 3.89 -9.51
C LEU A 54 -4.09 4.32 -9.42
N PHE A 55 -4.92 3.50 -8.81
CA PHE A 55 -6.32 3.80 -8.56
C PHE A 55 -6.94 2.80 -7.59
N ARG A 56 -7.72 3.28 -6.61
CA ARG A 56 -8.26 2.44 -5.54
C ARG A 56 -9.53 1.69 -5.94
N ASP A 57 -10.52 2.41 -6.41
CA ASP A 57 -11.87 1.89 -6.55
C ASP A 57 -12.07 1.11 -7.85
N LYS A 58 -13.01 0.19 -7.83
CA LYS A 58 -13.47 -0.46 -9.06
C LYS A 58 -14.15 0.53 -10.00
N ARG A 59 -14.82 1.55 -9.45
CA ARG A 59 -15.60 2.56 -10.18
C ARG A 59 -14.93 3.93 -10.06
N LEU A 60 -15.11 4.76 -11.09
CA LEU A 60 -14.44 6.04 -11.24
C LEU A 60 -15.06 7.18 -10.40
N GLU A 61 -16.34 7.07 -10.04
CA GLU A 61 -17.17 8.17 -9.60
C GLU A 61 -16.76 8.84 -8.28
N ARG A 62 -16.00 8.17 -7.41
CA ARG A 62 -15.68 8.73 -6.09
C ARG A 62 -14.59 9.80 -6.14
N THR A 63 -13.60 9.62 -7.01
CA THR A 63 -12.39 10.47 -7.04
C THR A 63 -12.08 11.00 -8.43
N THR A 64 -12.97 10.81 -9.41
CA THR A 64 -12.77 11.34 -10.74
C THR A 64 -14.05 11.98 -11.29
N ASN A 65 -13.87 12.87 -12.27
CA ASN A 65 -14.95 13.51 -13.02
C ASN A 65 -15.65 12.58 -14.03
N ALA A 66 -15.46 11.26 -13.94
CA ALA A 66 -16.01 10.28 -14.87
C ALA A 66 -16.84 9.19 -14.16
N ARG A 67 -17.55 8.40 -14.96
CA ARG A 67 -18.37 7.27 -14.48
C ARG A 67 -17.96 5.98 -15.20
N GLY A 68 -18.11 4.86 -14.49
CA GLY A 68 -17.87 3.54 -15.03
C GLY A 68 -16.84 2.72 -14.28
N ILE A 69 -16.41 1.63 -14.89
CA ILE A 69 -15.46 0.68 -14.29
C ILE A 69 -14.06 1.02 -14.80
N ALA A 70 -13.12 1.36 -13.90
CA ALA A 70 -11.79 1.81 -14.23
C ALA A 70 -11.04 0.83 -15.15
N HIS A 71 -10.91 -0.44 -14.75
CA HIS A 71 -10.17 -1.45 -15.51
C HIS A 71 -10.83 -1.89 -16.84
N SER A 72 -12.00 -1.34 -17.19
CA SER A 72 -12.66 -1.59 -18.49
C SER A 72 -12.32 -0.57 -19.54
N LEU A 73 -11.62 0.51 -19.16
CA LEU A 73 -11.19 1.57 -20.06
C LEU A 73 -9.75 1.35 -20.52
N ASP A 74 -9.45 1.77 -21.75
CA ASP A 74 -8.09 1.86 -22.26
C ASP A 74 -7.34 3.03 -21.61
N TRP A 75 -6.03 2.90 -21.45
CA TRP A 75 -5.18 3.89 -20.78
C TRP A 75 -5.33 5.30 -21.36
N LYS A 76 -5.45 5.42 -22.67
CA LYS A 76 -5.64 6.72 -23.33
C LYS A 76 -6.82 7.54 -22.78
N HIS A 77 -7.86 6.88 -22.26
CA HIS A 77 -9.00 7.54 -21.62
C HIS A 77 -8.74 7.81 -20.14
N LEU A 78 -8.20 6.82 -19.40
CA LEU A 78 -7.92 6.94 -17.98
C LEU A 78 -6.98 8.10 -17.64
N LYS A 79 -5.90 8.26 -18.41
CA LYS A 79 -4.90 9.32 -18.19
C LYS A 79 -5.42 10.75 -18.38
N GLN A 80 -6.60 10.92 -18.99
CA GLN A 80 -7.22 12.24 -19.21
C GLN A 80 -8.17 12.63 -18.07
N LEU A 81 -8.55 11.69 -17.21
CA LEU A 81 -9.48 11.93 -16.12
C LEU A 81 -8.86 12.83 -15.05
N ASP A 82 -9.70 13.67 -14.47
CA ASP A 82 -9.34 14.42 -13.28
C ASP A 82 -9.55 13.53 -12.05
N ALA A 83 -8.46 13.21 -11.35
CA ALA A 83 -8.43 12.39 -10.15
C ALA A 83 -8.51 13.22 -8.85
N SER A 84 -8.78 14.51 -8.95
CA SER A 84 -8.97 15.42 -7.82
C SER A 84 -10.43 15.75 -7.54
N ASP A 85 -11.38 15.17 -8.31
CA ASP A 85 -12.79 15.48 -8.17
C ASP A 85 -13.29 15.15 -6.75
N GLY A 86 -13.91 16.16 -6.10
CA GLY A 86 -14.35 16.06 -4.71
C GLY A 86 -13.25 16.20 -3.65
N HIS A 87 -11.99 16.46 -4.00
CA HIS A 87 -10.93 16.71 -3.03
C HIS A 87 -10.84 18.19 -2.65
N HIS A 88 -11.02 18.51 -1.35
CA HIS A 88 -11.13 19.88 -0.86
C HIS A 88 -9.84 20.70 -0.89
N VAL A 89 -8.68 20.08 -1.03
CA VAL A 89 -7.35 20.71 -0.94
C VAL A 89 -6.61 20.71 -2.28
N ALA A 90 -7.18 20.12 -3.33
CA ALA A 90 -6.52 20.10 -4.63
C ALA A 90 -6.37 21.52 -5.19
N ALA A 91 -5.15 21.90 -5.54
CA ALA A 91 -4.86 23.21 -6.15
C ALA A 91 -5.23 23.29 -7.63
N GLY A 92 -5.62 22.18 -8.24
CA GLY A 92 -6.00 22.03 -9.64
C GLY A 92 -6.29 20.58 -10.00
N PRO A 93 -6.58 20.32 -11.29
CA PRO A 93 -6.83 18.97 -11.77
C PRO A 93 -5.61 18.08 -11.63
N GLU A 94 -5.78 16.92 -10.98
CA GLU A 94 -4.78 15.87 -10.89
C GLU A 94 -5.08 14.75 -11.87
N ARG A 95 -4.03 14.04 -12.30
CA ARG A 95 -4.20 12.92 -13.22
C ARG A 95 -4.00 11.59 -12.52
N ILE A 96 -4.66 10.55 -13.04
CA ILE A 96 -4.35 9.17 -12.66
C ILE A 96 -2.95 8.86 -13.19
N PRO A 97 -1.93 8.53 -12.37
CA PRO A 97 -0.59 8.26 -12.85
C PRO A 97 -0.45 6.82 -13.35
N ALA A 98 0.31 6.62 -14.42
CA ALA A 98 0.79 5.30 -14.77
C ALA A 98 1.86 4.85 -13.76
N LEU A 99 1.96 3.53 -13.53
CA LEU A 99 3.01 2.99 -12.65
C LEU A 99 4.42 3.38 -13.11
N THR A 100 4.66 3.45 -14.41
CA THR A 100 5.97 3.86 -14.98
C THR A 100 6.35 5.28 -14.60
N GLU A 101 5.39 6.19 -14.54
CA GLU A 101 5.59 7.59 -14.10
C GLU A 101 6.00 7.64 -12.62
N VAL A 102 5.30 6.86 -11.79
CA VAL A 102 5.59 6.75 -10.36
C VAL A 102 6.97 6.11 -10.12
N LEU A 103 7.32 5.07 -10.85
CA LEU A 103 8.61 4.42 -10.72
C LEU A 103 9.76 5.30 -11.19
N ASP A 104 9.56 6.09 -12.24
CA ASP A 104 10.56 7.06 -12.69
C ASP A 104 10.86 8.09 -11.60
N TRP A 105 9.84 8.69 -11.01
CA TRP A 105 9.97 9.59 -9.85
C TRP A 105 10.63 8.88 -8.66
N LEU A 106 10.26 7.64 -8.36
CA LEU A 106 10.74 6.87 -7.22
C LEU A 106 12.25 6.56 -7.31
N GLN A 107 12.88 6.60 -8.49
CA GLN A 107 14.31 6.39 -8.62
C GLN A 107 15.12 7.39 -7.80
N SER A 108 14.66 8.64 -7.70
CA SER A 108 15.31 9.74 -6.96
C SER A 108 14.68 10.03 -5.60
N ALA A 109 13.43 9.64 -5.35
CA ALA A 109 12.74 9.89 -4.09
C ALA A 109 13.16 8.88 -3.00
N ASP A 110 13.45 9.38 -1.79
CA ASP A 110 13.74 8.51 -0.65
C ASP A 110 12.48 8.12 0.12
N ILE A 111 11.68 7.28 -0.53
CA ILE A 111 10.42 6.78 0.01
C ILE A 111 10.25 5.31 -0.38
N ARG A 112 9.67 4.50 0.50
CA ARG A 112 9.29 3.11 0.23
C ARG A 112 7.80 3.01 -0.08
N MET A 113 7.44 2.01 -0.87
CA MET A 113 6.10 1.93 -1.41
C MET A 113 5.53 0.53 -1.29
N ILE A 114 4.32 0.42 -0.74
CA ILE A 114 3.52 -0.79 -0.75
C ILE A 114 2.46 -0.63 -1.83
N LEU A 115 2.48 -1.48 -2.85
CA LEU A 115 1.48 -1.51 -3.91
C LEU A 115 0.43 -2.58 -3.60
N GLU A 116 -0.79 -2.17 -3.27
CA GLU A 116 -1.90 -3.09 -3.11
C GLU A 116 -2.45 -3.49 -4.49
N ILE A 117 -2.36 -4.76 -4.82
CA ILE A 117 -2.87 -5.30 -6.07
C ILE A 117 -4.37 -5.50 -5.97
N ARG A 118 -5.09 -4.64 -6.68
CA ARG A 118 -6.55 -4.67 -6.80
C ARG A 118 -6.97 -5.25 -8.14
N ALA A 119 -6.70 -6.53 -8.32
CA ALA A 119 -6.92 -7.21 -9.59
C ALA A 119 -7.62 -8.57 -9.38
N THR A 120 -8.57 -8.89 -10.26
CA THR A 120 -9.11 -10.25 -10.39
C THR A 120 -8.08 -11.14 -11.09
N ASP A 121 -8.25 -12.47 -11.04
CA ASP A 121 -7.34 -13.41 -11.70
C ASP A 121 -7.17 -13.12 -13.20
N ARG A 122 -8.25 -12.71 -13.87
CA ARG A 122 -8.20 -12.30 -15.29
C ARG A 122 -7.35 -11.02 -15.49
N MET A 123 -7.41 -10.09 -14.56
CA MET A 123 -6.60 -8.86 -14.63
C MET A 123 -5.14 -9.15 -14.32
N LEU A 124 -4.84 -10.09 -13.41
CA LEU A 124 -3.47 -10.49 -13.07
C LEU A 124 -2.68 -10.97 -14.29
N ALA A 125 -3.34 -11.63 -15.25
CA ALA A 125 -2.69 -12.09 -16.49
C ALA A 125 -2.12 -10.93 -17.32
N ARG A 126 -2.71 -9.73 -17.23
CA ARG A 126 -2.21 -8.51 -17.91
C ARG A 126 -1.29 -7.70 -17.01
N LEU A 127 -1.63 -7.60 -15.73
CA LEU A 127 -0.90 -6.78 -14.76
C LEU A 127 0.51 -7.31 -14.51
N LEU A 128 0.67 -8.59 -14.22
CA LEU A 128 1.95 -9.12 -13.75
C LEU A 128 3.08 -9.03 -14.77
N PRO A 129 2.89 -9.35 -16.07
CA PRO A 129 3.95 -9.15 -17.07
C PRO A 129 4.35 -7.68 -17.21
N ALA A 130 3.37 -6.75 -17.22
CA ALA A 130 3.64 -5.33 -17.32
C ALA A 130 4.35 -4.79 -16.08
N LEU A 131 3.95 -5.22 -14.89
CA LEU A 131 4.59 -4.89 -13.62
C LEU A 131 6.03 -5.41 -13.56
N ALA A 132 6.27 -6.67 -13.94
CA ALA A 132 7.61 -7.24 -14.00
C ALA A 132 8.53 -6.48 -14.96
N LYS A 133 8.03 -6.15 -16.14
CA LYS A 133 8.76 -5.34 -17.13
C LYS A 133 9.13 -3.96 -16.56
N ALA A 134 8.19 -3.27 -15.93
CA ALA A 134 8.44 -1.96 -15.31
C ALA A 134 9.49 -2.05 -14.20
N CYS A 135 9.43 -3.07 -13.34
CA CYS A 135 10.44 -3.33 -12.30
C CYS A 135 11.83 -3.61 -12.87
N GLN A 136 11.92 -4.37 -13.96
CA GLN A 136 13.20 -4.66 -14.63
C GLN A 136 13.81 -3.41 -15.28
N GLN A 137 12.99 -2.54 -15.85
CA GLN A 137 13.44 -1.28 -16.47
C GLN A 137 13.91 -0.25 -15.45
N MET A 138 13.39 -0.29 -14.22
CA MET A 138 13.68 0.68 -13.15
C MET A 138 14.10 -0.03 -11.85
N PRO A 139 15.29 -0.67 -11.82
CA PRO A 139 15.70 -1.55 -10.73
C PRO A 139 15.80 -0.80 -9.38
N ARG A 140 16.34 0.43 -9.36
CA ARG A 140 16.44 1.24 -8.13
C ARG A 140 15.08 1.54 -7.51
N ALA A 141 14.09 1.95 -8.30
CA ALA A 141 12.72 2.14 -7.85
C ALA A 141 12.12 0.81 -7.37
N SER A 142 12.33 -0.26 -8.13
CA SER A 142 11.83 -1.59 -7.81
C SER A 142 12.31 -2.11 -6.45
N GLU A 143 13.53 -1.79 -6.00
CA GLU A 143 14.05 -2.18 -4.69
C GLU A 143 13.24 -1.58 -3.52
N LYS A 144 12.59 -0.44 -3.73
CA LYS A 144 11.77 0.25 -2.75
C LYS A 144 10.33 -0.26 -2.68
N LEU A 145 9.96 -1.25 -3.53
CA LEU A 145 8.61 -1.79 -3.62
C LEU A 145 8.41 -3.02 -2.75
N SER A 146 7.23 -3.09 -2.17
CA SER A 146 6.61 -4.32 -1.67
C SER A 146 5.16 -4.40 -2.15
N PHE A 147 4.54 -5.58 -2.06
CA PHE A 147 3.23 -5.84 -2.62
C PHE A 147 2.27 -6.35 -1.57
N ALA A 148 1.01 -5.94 -1.68
CA ALA A 148 -0.06 -6.39 -0.80
C ALA A 148 -1.28 -6.84 -1.63
N SER A 149 -2.04 -7.79 -1.12
CA SER A 149 -3.37 -8.12 -1.67
C SER A 149 -4.21 -8.88 -0.66
N GLY A 150 -5.52 -8.75 -0.77
CA GLY A 150 -6.50 -9.65 -0.14
C GLY A 150 -6.73 -10.96 -0.91
N SER A 151 -6.20 -11.06 -2.15
CA SER A 151 -6.25 -12.28 -2.96
C SER A 151 -5.01 -13.13 -2.73
N THR A 152 -5.18 -14.35 -2.25
CA THR A 152 -4.10 -15.34 -2.13
C THR A 152 -3.47 -15.66 -3.49
N THR A 153 -4.26 -15.76 -4.54
CA THR A 153 -3.78 -15.94 -5.92
C THR A 153 -2.85 -14.80 -6.32
N ALA A 154 -3.23 -13.54 -6.06
CA ALA A 154 -2.40 -12.39 -6.38
C ALA A 154 -1.06 -12.41 -5.61
N VAL A 155 -1.11 -12.72 -4.31
CA VAL A 155 0.09 -12.79 -3.45
C VAL A 155 1.06 -13.87 -3.91
N VAL A 156 0.56 -15.07 -4.24
CA VAL A 156 1.40 -16.19 -4.73
C VAL A 156 2.02 -15.84 -6.08
N ARG A 157 1.20 -15.43 -7.05
CA ARG A 157 1.68 -15.10 -8.40
C ARG A 157 2.64 -13.90 -8.42
N CYS A 158 2.44 -12.92 -7.55
CA CYS A 158 3.44 -11.86 -7.36
C CYS A 158 4.78 -12.41 -6.88
N GLY A 159 4.78 -13.38 -5.96
CA GLY A 159 6.01 -14.02 -5.49
C GLY A 159 6.76 -14.78 -6.56
N GLU A 160 6.05 -15.39 -7.51
CA GLU A 160 6.65 -16.08 -8.65
C GLU A 160 7.32 -15.13 -9.64
N VAL A 161 6.66 -14.00 -9.92
CA VAL A 161 7.07 -13.03 -10.96
C VAL A 161 8.03 -11.97 -10.41
N LEU A 162 7.86 -11.56 -9.15
CA LEU A 162 8.61 -10.48 -8.49
C LEU A 162 9.43 -11.05 -7.31
N ARG A 163 10.31 -11.99 -7.62
CA ARG A 163 11.13 -12.68 -6.62
C ARG A 163 11.93 -11.70 -5.75
N GLY A 164 12.03 -12.02 -4.46
CA GLY A 164 12.78 -11.21 -3.48
C GLY A 164 12.03 -9.95 -2.99
N LYS A 165 10.83 -9.65 -3.51
CA LYS A 165 10.03 -8.52 -3.03
C LYS A 165 9.20 -8.90 -1.80
N GLY A 166 9.10 -7.95 -0.85
CA GLY A 166 8.24 -8.09 0.31
C GLY A 166 6.78 -8.28 -0.10
N ARG A 167 6.07 -9.22 0.55
CA ARG A 167 4.66 -9.50 0.30
C ARG A 167 3.85 -9.49 1.58
N LEU A 168 2.65 -8.92 1.51
CA LEU A 168 1.70 -8.81 2.60
C LEU A 168 0.34 -9.40 2.18
N LEU A 169 -0.19 -10.31 2.99
CA LEU A 169 -1.55 -10.81 2.83
C LEU A 169 -2.52 -9.97 3.67
N ILE A 170 -3.54 -9.38 3.04
CA ILE A 170 -4.63 -8.67 3.73
C ILE A 170 -5.69 -9.67 4.13
N VAL A 171 -6.08 -9.66 5.40
CA VAL A 171 -7.07 -10.59 5.96
C VAL A 171 -8.06 -9.86 6.88
N ASP A 172 -9.25 -10.39 7.04
CA ASP A 172 -10.21 -9.83 8.01
C ASP A 172 -9.71 -10.02 9.45
N LYS A 173 -9.31 -11.25 9.78
CA LYS A 173 -8.80 -11.62 11.11
C LYS A 173 -7.66 -12.62 10.98
N PRO A 174 -6.50 -12.38 11.65
CA PRO A 174 -5.34 -13.26 11.58
C PRO A 174 -5.54 -14.49 12.50
N LYS A 175 -6.32 -15.46 12.03
CA LYS A 175 -6.54 -16.76 12.68
C LYS A 175 -5.40 -17.72 12.33
N ARG A 176 -5.08 -18.68 13.23
CA ARG A 176 -3.97 -19.64 13.03
C ARG A 176 -3.97 -20.36 11.66
N PRO A 177 -5.09 -20.89 11.13
CA PRO A 177 -5.08 -21.51 9.80
C PRO A 177 -4.69 -20.54 8.68
N ILE A 178 -5.09 -19.25 8.78
CA ILE A 178 -4.74 -18.20 7.80
C ILE A 178 -3.25 -17.84 7.93
N LEU A 179 -2.72 -17.79 9.16
CA LEU A 179 -1.29 -17.51 9.40
C LEU A 179 -0.40 -18.63 8.86
N LEU A 180 -0.79 -19.88 9.07
CA LEU A 180 -0.11 -21.05 8.48
C LEU A 180 -0.09 -20.97 6.95
N ALA A 181 -1.24 -20.75 6.32
CA ALA A 181 -1.33 -20.59 4.88
C ALA A 181 -0.50 -19.40 4.37
N ALA A 182 -0.46 -18.29 5.10
CA ALA A 182 0.38 -17.13 4.76
C ALA A 182 1.88 -17.47 4.80
N GLN A 183 2.33 -18.22 5.81
CA GLN A 183 3.70 -18.72 5.92
C GLN A 183 4.04 -19.64 4.74
N GLU A 184 3.17 -20.61 4.43
CA GLU A 184 3.35 -21.53 3.28
C GLU A 184 3.43 -20.80 1.93
N MET A 185 2.69 -19.71 1.77
CA MET A 185 2.81 -18.83 0.59
C MET A 185 4.10 -17.99 0.57
N GLY A 186 4.90 -18.04 1.64
CA GLY A 186 6.14 -17.29 1.78
C GLY A 186 5.93 -15.76 1.84
N VAL A 187 4.80 -15.29 2.40
CA VAL A 187 4.62 -13.86 2.70
C VAL A 187 5.35 -13.47 3.98
N GLY A 188 5.87 -12.26 4.05
CA GLY A 188 6.58 -11.76 5.24
C GLY A 188 5.68 -11.06 6.25
N SER A 189 4.46 -10.69 5.87
CA SER A 189 3.55 -9.99 6.77
C SER A 189 2.08 -10.23 6.49
N VAL A 190 1.26 -10.04 7.53
CA VAL A 190 -0.21 -10.08 7.46
C VAL A 190 -0.78 -8.76 7.94
N GLY A 191 -1.80 -8.25 7.23
CA GLY A 191 -2.47 -7.00 7.54
C GLY A 191 -3.95 -7.19 7.83
N CYS A 192 -4.44 -6.54 8.90
CA CYS A 192 -5.88 -6.41 9.16
C CYS A 192 -6.19 -5.08 9.86
N THR A 193 -7.47 -4.79 10.04
CA THR A 193 -7.89 -3.57 10.75
C THR A 193 -7.34 -3.50 12.17
N ALA A 194 -7.02 -2.31 12.66
CA ALA A 194 -6.44 -2.02 13.96
C ALA A 194 -7.16 -2.71 15.13
N MET A 195 -8.51 -2.77 15.09
CA MET A 195 -9.34 -3.41 16.11
C MET A 195 -9.15 -4.93 16.20
N ASN A 196 -8.69 -5.56 15.14
CA ASN A 196 -8.49 -7.01 15.08
C ASN A 196 -7.12 -7.45 15.63
N TRP A 197 -6.20 -6.52 15.91
CA TRP A 197 -4.92 -6.85 16.51
C TRP A 197 -5.02 -6.85 18.03
N THR A 198 -4.78 -8.02 18.64
CA THR A 198 -4.64 -8.26 20.08
C THR A 198 -3.25 -8.84 20.33
N GLU A 199 -2.76 -8.78 21.57
CA GLU A 199 -1.47 -9.37 21.95
C GLU A 199 -1.36 -10.84 21.53
N LYS A 200 -2.43 -11.64 21.80
CA LYS A 200 -2.48 -13.05 21.39
C LYS A 200 -2.32 -13.22 19.88
N ARG A 201 -2.97 -12.36 19.07
CA ARG A 201 -2.91 -12.47 17.59
C ARG A 201 -1.55 -12.04 17.05
N VAL A 202 -0.94 -11.02 17.63
CA VAL A 202 0.44 -10.61 17.28
C VAL A 202 1.43 -11.71 17.63
N ARG A 203 1.32 -12.31 18.82
CA ARG A 203 2.14 -13.46 19.23
C ARG A 203 1.95 -14.63 18.26
N ASN A 204 0.71 -14.98 17.93
CA ASN A 204 0.45 -16.03 16.94
C ASN A 204 1.08 -15.73 15.58
N ALA A 205 1.01 -14.50 15.08
CA ALA A 205 1.64 -14.14 13.81
C ALA A 205 3.16 -14.35 13.87
N ARG A 206 3.80 -13.98 14.95
CA ARG A 206 5.24 -14.19 15.16
C ARG A 206 5.64 -15.68 15.21
N GLU A 207 4.77 -16.56 15.72
CA GLU A 207 4.99 -18.02 15.72
C GLU A 207 5.11 -18.60 14.30
N TYR A 208 4.61 -17.87 13.29
CA TYR A 208 4.70 -18.18 11.87
C TYR A 208 5.66 -17.26 11.09
N ASP A 209 6.56 -16.53 11.79
CA ASP A 209 7.51 -15.56 11.20
C ASP A 209 6.83 -14.44 10.39
N LEU A 210 5.61 -14.05 10.77
CA LEU A 210 4.82 -13.04 10.10
C LEU A 210 4.81 -11.72 10.88
N GLU A 211 5.13 -10.60 10.21
CA GLU A 211 4.99 -9.26 10.76
C GLU A 211 3.52 -8.81 10.73
N ALA A 212 3.08 -8.16 11.82
CA ALA A 212 1.74 -7.61 11.94
C ALA A 212 1.67 -6.21 11.35
N THR A 213 0.71 -5.98 10.44
CA THR A 213 0.39 -4.66 9.85
C THR A 213 -1.03 -4.28 10.24
N ALA A 214 -1.23 -3.07 10.77
CA ALA A 214 -2.54 -2.56 11.17
C ALA A 214 -3.04 -1.48 10.22
N PHE A 215 -4.26 -1.67 9.69
CA PHE A 215 -4.99 -0.67 8.90
C PHE A 215 -5.98 0.11 9.76
N ALA A 216 -6.42 1.27 9.26
CA ALA A 216 -7.40 2.14 9.91
C ALA A 216 -6.98 2.53 11.34
N VAL A 217 -5.73 2.89 11.51
CA VAL A 217 -5.23 3.51 12.75
C VAL A 217 -5.70 4.96 12.74
N ARG A 218 -6.67 5.30 13.62
CA ARG A 218 -7.44 6.54 13.53
C ARG A 218 -6.94 7.66 14.45
N ASN A 219 -6.16 7.31 15.45
CA ASN A 219 -5.68 8.27 16.45
C ASN A 219 -4.45 7.74 17.19
N CYS A 220 -3.84 8.62 17.98
CA CYS A 220 -2.64 8.31 18.76
C CYS A 220 -2.87 7.18 19.81
N ASN A 221 -4.07 7.06 20.38
CA ASN A 221 -4.36 5.99 21.35
C ASN A 221 -4.40 4.62 20.68
N ASP A 222 -4.98 4.53 19.47
CA ASP A 222 -4.92 3.30 18.66
C ASP A 222 -3.46 2.94 18.37
N ALA A 223 -2.63 3.89 17.96
CA ALA A 223 -1.22 3.68 17.68
C ALA A 223 -0.47 3.17 18.92
N LYS A 224 -0.62 3.84 20.07
CA LYS A 224 0.00 3.42 21.34
C LYS A 224 -0.40 2.00 21.74
N ARG A 225 -1.69 1.67 21.63
CA ARG A 225 -2.21 0.32 21.91
C ARG A 225 -1.59 -0.72 21.00
N LEU A 226 -1.54 -0.45 19.69
CA LEU A 226 -1.00 -1.37 18.69
C LEU A 226 0.51 -1.62 18.87
N ILE A 227 1.27 -0.54 19.12
CA ILE A 227 2.70 -0.64 19.41
C ILE A 227 2.95 -1.46 20.69
N LYS A 228 2.17 -1.21 21.74
CA LYS A 228 2.26 -1.96 23.00
C LYS A 228 2.03 -3.46 22.80
N VAL A 229 1.10 -3.86 21.95
CA VAL A 229 0.87 -5.30 21.67
C VAL A 229 1.84 -5.85 20.62
N GLY A 230 2.72 -5.01 20.06
CA GLY A 230 3.85 -5.40 19.23
C GLY A 230 3.59 -5.41 17.73
N VAL A 231 2.58 -4.67 17.25
CA VAL A 231 2.43 -4.34 15.83
C VAL A 231 3.57 -3.41 15.42
N LYS A 232 4.19 -3.67 14.26
CA LYS A 232 5.36 -2.91 13.78
C LYS A 232 5.04 -1.97 12.62
N ARG A 233 3.99 -2.22 11.85
CA ARG A 233 3.59 -1.38 10.72
C ARG A 233 2.19 -0.83 10.94
N LEU A 234 2.07 0.50 10.95
CA LEU A 234 0.83 1.24 11.21
C LEU A 234 0.43 2.04 9.98
N CYS A 235 -0.72 1.67 9.37
CA CYS A 235 -1.26 2.38 8.20
C CYS A 235 -2.25 3.45 8.67
N ILE A 236 -1.96 4.70 8.33
CA ILE A 236 -2.69 5.91 8.72
C ILE A 236 -3.19 6.66 7.49
N ASP A 237 -4.36 7.31 7.62
CA ASP A 237 -4.91 8.22 6.61
C ASP A 237 -4.53 9.69 6.90
N ASP A 238 -3.91 9.96 8.05
CA ASP A 238 -3.59 11.30 8.53
C ASP A 238 -2.21 11.30 9.19
N ILE A 239 -1.25 11.98 8.58
CA ILE A 239 0.14 12.05 9.05
C ILE A 239 0.26 12.72 10.43
N ASP A 240 -0.68 13.56 10.81
CA ASP A 240 -0.70 14.21 12.12
C ASP A 240 -0.79 13.20 13.27
N ILE A 241 -1.28 11.98 13.02
CA ILE A 241 -1.30 10.90 14.01
C ILE A 241 0.14 10.55 14.42
N LYS A 242 1.06 10.44 13.44
CA LYS A 242 2.48 10.18 13.69
C LYS A 242 3.11 11.35 14.47
N HIS A 243 2.92 12.59 14.02
CA HIS A 243 3.49 13.77 14.68
C HIS A 243 3.04 13.91 16.13
N ARG A 244 1.73 13.69 16.41
CA ARG A 244 1.20 13.67 17.78
C ARG A 244 1.75 12.52 18.62
N TYR A 245 1.97 11.34 18.01
CA TYR A 245 2.60 10.23 18.70
C TYR A 245 4.03 10.59 19.07
N ASP A 246 4.85 11.08 18.14
CA ASP A 246 6.24 11.44 18.37
C ASP A 246 6.36 12.51 19.48
N SER A 247 5.52 13.57 19.42
CA SER A 247 5.45 14.62 20.45
C SER A 247 5.02 14.11 21.84
N SER A 248 4.30 12.98 21.91
CA SER A 248 3.86 12.41 23.18
C SER A 248 4.88 11.45 23.81
N MET A 249 5.95 11.16 23.11
CA MET A 249 7.05 10.29 23.55
C MET A 249 8.31 11.07 23.94
N SER A 250 8.37 12.37 23.56
CA SER A 250 9.37 13.34 23.96
C SER A 250 9.05 13.92 25.33
#